data_40f6158d531b18e1c0e1d395374571f3
#
_entry.id   40f6158d531b18e1c0e1d395374571f3
#
_cell.length_a   1.000
_cell.length_b   1.000
_cell.length_c   1.000
_cell.angle_alpha   90.00
_cell.angle_beta   90.00
_cell.angle_gamma   90.00
#
_symmetry.space_group_name_H-M   'P 1'
#
loop_
_entity.id
_entity.type
_entity.pdbx_description
1 polymer ?
#
loop_
_entity_poly.entity_id
_entity_poly.type
_entity_poly.pdbx_seq_one_letter_code
_entity_poly.pdbx_strand_id
1 'polypeptide(L)'
;MGSDFKTIPIIDISPLVAKIDDPKLAASNDVMEVVRQLDEACKEAGFFYVKGHGVPDSMIKEVREITRSFFALPTEEKLKIKMTPKTGYRGYQNVGENITKGKPDMHEAIDCYRPILPGQYGDLAKALEGNNLWPETPSNFKALMEDYLSLVKDLSRKIMRGIALALGAPVDAFEGDCAGDVFWVLRIIGYPVSTDIPESERTDIGCGAHTDYGLLTLVNQDDEIQALEVQNRSGEWVYAVPLPGTFVCNIGDMLKVWSNGIYEPTLHRVTNKTPFYRVSVAYFYESNFDACIEPVECCMQRTGGIAKYDNIVYGEHLVKKVQTNFVEGRY
;
A
#
# COMPACT_ATOMS: atom_id res chain seq x y z
N MET A 1 -10.44 13.10 -11.92
CA MET A 1 -11.37 13.76 -10.97
C MET A 1 -12.25 12.65 -10.40
N GLY A 2 -12.20 12.36 -9.09
CA GLY A 2 -13.02 11.32 -8.47
C GLY A 2 -14.53 11.58 -8.65
N SER A 3 -15.34 10.56 -8.45
CA SER A 3 -16.81 10.62 -8.50
C SER A 3 -17.44 10.59 -7.11
N ASP A 4 -18.74 10.77 -7.02
CA ASP A 4 -19.52 10.56 -5.79
C ASP A 4 -19.92 9.09 -5.68
N PHE A 5 -18.91 8.20 -5.79
CA PHE A 5 -19.12 6.76 -5.66
C PHE A 5 -19.72 6.38 -4.30
N LYS A 6 -20.56 5.38 -4.31
CA LYS A 6 -21.20 4.81 -3.10
C LYS A 6 -20.67 3.41 -2.79
N THR A 7 -20.01 2.79 -3.74
CA THR A 7 -19.42 1.46 -3.64
C THR A 7 -18.06 1.44 -4.35
N ILE A 8 -17.16 0.61 -3.85
CA ILE A 8 -15.86 0.38 -4.47
C ILE A 8 -16.01 -0.72 -5.52
N PRO A 9 -15.56 -0.52 -6.77
CA PRO A 9 -15.71 -1.50 -7.83
C PRO A 9 -14.91 -2.78 -7.58
N ILE A 10 -15.44 -3.91 -8.06
CA ILE A 10 -14.80 -5.23 -7.98
C ILE A 10 -14.38 -5.63 -9.39
N ILE A 11 -13.10 -5.91 -9.59
CA ILE A 11 -12.53 -6.25 -10.89
C ILE A 11 -12.01 -7.69 -10.85
N ASP A 12 -12.48 -8.51 -11.80
CA ASP A 12 -11.89 -9.83 -12.04
C ASP A 12 -10.69 -9.67 -12.97
N ILE A 13 -9.50 -9.79 -12.39
CA ILE A 13 -8.25 -9.61 -13.14
C ILE A 13 -7.69 -10.94 -13.69
N SER A 14 -8.42 -12.05 -13.57
CA SER A 14 -7.95 -13.35 -14.07
C SER A 14 -7.53 -13.36 -15.54
N PRO A 15 -8.19 -12.65 -16.48
CA PRO A 15 -7.73 -12.58 -17.87
C PRO A 15 -6.37 -11.89 -18.02
N LEU A 16 -6.14 -10.82 -17.25
CA LEU A 16 -4.86 -10.09 -17.23
C LEU A 16 -3.76 -10.97 -16.66
N VAL A 17 -4.00 -11.62 -15.52
CA VAL A 17 -3.04 -12.51 -14.86
C VAL A 17 -2.65 -13.69 -15.76
N ALA A 18 -3.62 -14.31 -16.44
CA ALA A 18 -3.39 -15.46 -17.30
C ALA A 18 -2.58 -15.15 -18.57
N LYS A 19 -2.66 -13.91 -19.05
CA LYS A 19 -2.07 -13.53 -20.36
C LYS A 19 -0.94 -12.50 -20.24
N ILE A 20 -0.43 -12.26 -19.03
CA ILE A 20 0.50 -11.15 -18.75
C ILE A 20 1.78 -11.18 -19.59
N ASP A 21 2.25 -12.37 -19.95
CA ASP A 21 3.45 -12.57 -20.75
C ASP A 21 3.15 -12.85 -22.23
N ASP A 22 1.87 -12.77 -22.65
CA ASP A 22 1.49 -12.92 -24.05
C ASP A 22 1.84 -11.63 -24.83
N PRO A 23 2.67 -11.68 -25.88
CA PRO A 23 2.97 -10.51 -26.73
C PRO A 23 1.71 -9.87 -27.35
N LYS A 24 0.61 -10.61 -27.44
CA LYS A 24 -0.69 -10.14 -27.94
C LYS A 24 -1.66 -9.72 -26.84
N LEU A 25 -1.18 -9.53 -25.61
CA LEU A 25 -1.98 -9.14 -24.45
C LEU A 25 -2.97 -8.00 -24.79
N ALA A 26 -2.48 -6.92 -25.39
CA ALA A 26 -3.27 -5.75 -25.77
C ALA A 26 -4.29 -6.00 -26.91
N ALA A 27 -4.23 -7.13 -27.59
CA ALA A 27 -5.19 -7.53 -28.62
C ALA A 27 -6.30 -8.45 -28.08
N SER A 28 -6.22 -8.86 -26.81
CA SER A 28 -7.24 -9.71 -26.17
C SER A 28 -8.40 -8.89 -25.63
N ASN A 29 -9.60 -9.14 -26.11
CA ASN A 29 -10.81 -8.43 -25.68
C ASN A 29 -11.05 -8.57 -24.16
N ASP A 30 -10.82 -9.75 -23.60
CA ASP A 30 -11.02 -10.02 -22.17
C ASP A 30 -10.05 -9.18 -21.32
N VAL A 31 -8.79 -9.06 -21.76
CA VAL A 31 -7.80 -8.21 -21.10
C VAL A 31 -8.16 -6.74 -21.23
N MET A 32 -8.59 -6.30 -22.42
CA MET A 32 -8.98 -4.89 -22.63
C MET A 32 -10.22 -4.51 -21.85
N GLU A 33 -11.11 -5.45 -21.53
CA GLU A 33 -12.21 -5.21 -20.59
C GLU A 33 -11.70 -4.99 -19.16
N VAL A 34 -10.72 -5.79 -18.68
CA VAL A 34 -10.07 -5.54 -17.39
C VAL A 34 -9.37 -4.17 -17.38
N VAL A 35 -8.65 -3.82 -18.46
CA VAL A 35 -7.99 -2.52 -18.62
C VAL A 35 -8.99 -1.37 -18.54
N ARG A 36 -10.14 -1.48 -19.18
CA ARG A 36 -11.21 -0.50 -19.11
C ARG A 36 -11.75 -0.32 -17.68
N GLN A 37 -11.97 -1.43 -16.97
CA GLN A 37 -12.44 -1.40 -15.58
C GLN A 37 -11.41 -0.77 -14.65
N LEU A 38 -10.10 -1.05 -14.85
CA LEU A 38 -9.02 -0.41 -14.10
C LEU A 38 -8.98 1.10 -14.35
N ASP A 39 -9.11 1.53 -15.63
CA ASP A 39 -9.16 2.96 -15.99
C ASP A 39 -10.31 3.69 -15.29
N GLU A 40 -11.51 3.12 -15.35
CA GLU A 40 -12.69 3.68 -14.68
C GLU A 40 -12.51 3.76 -13.16
N ALA A 41 -12.06 2.66 -12.54
CA ALA A 41 -11.85 2.61 -11.09
C ALA A 41 -10.81 3.62 -10.62
N CYS A 42 -9.67 3.76 -11.32
CA CYS A 42 -8.64 4.73 -11.00
C CYS A 42 -9.08 6.18 -11.18
N LYS A 43 -9.97 6.48 -12.17
CA LYS A 43 -10.50 7.81 -12.39
C LYS A 43 -11.59 8.19 -11.40
N GLU A 44 -12.44 7.25 -11.03
CA GLU A 44 -13.65 7.54 -10.26
C GLU A 44 -13.43 7.44 -8.76
N ALA A 45 -12.87 6.32 -8.30
CA ALA A 45 -12.71 6.03 -6.90
C ALA A 45 -11.26 6.05 -6.41
N GLY A 46 -10.28 5.81 -7.29
CA GLY A 46 -8.89 5.57 -6.91
C GLY A 46 -8.70 4.30 -6.06
N PHE A 47 -9.79 3.53 -5.88
CA PHE A 47 -9.90 2.30 -5.10
C PHE A 47 -10.66 1.23 -5.87
N PHE A 48 -10.27 -0.02 -5.74
CA PHE A 48 -10.96 -1.17 -6.32
C PHE A 48 -10.61 -2.45 -5.58
N TYR A 49 -11.48 -3.45 -5.67
CA TYR A 49 -11.14 -4.82 -5.27
C TYR A 49 -10.64 -5.59 -6.47
N VAL A 50 -9.67 -6.46 -6.25
CA VAL A 50 -9.25 -7.47 -7.25
C VAL A 50 -9.60 -8.87 -6.77
N LYS A 51 -10.21 -9.65 -7.67
CA LYS A 51 -10.42 -11.09 -7.54
C LYS A 51 -9.78 -11.80 -8.72
N GLY A 52 -9.64 -13.13 -8.65
CA GLY A 52 -8.99 -13.90 -9.72
C GLY A 52 -7.48 -13.62 -9.85
N HIS A 53 -6.87 -13.14 -8.78
CA HIS A 53 -5.49 -12.65 -8.71
C HIS A 53 -4.44 -13.76 -8.61
N GLY A 54 -4.83 -15.01 -8.37
CA GLY A 54 -3.91 -16.16 -8.34
C GLY A 54 -3.11 -16.35 -7.04
N VAL A 55 -3.19 -15.42 -6.08
CA VAL A 55 -2.63 -15.65 -4.73
C VAL A 55 -3.52 -16.63 -3.99
N PRO A 56 -2.97 -17.73 -3.41
CA PRO A 56 -3.78 -18.74 -2.73
C PRO A 56 -4.56 -18.16 -1.52
N ASP A 57 -5.82 -18.52 -1.38
CA ASP A 57 -6.65 -18.10 -0.22
C ASP A 57 -6.06 -18.57 1.12
N SER A 58 -5.40 -19.75 1.14
CA SER A 58 -4.67 -20.22 2.32
C SER A 58 -3.58 -19.26 2.74
N MET A 59 -2.78 -18.76 1.78
CA MET A 59 -1.72 -17.77 2.03
C MET A 59 -2.28 -16.47 2.60
N ILE A 60 -3.37 -15.96 2.01
CA ILE A 60 -4.05 -14.75 2.48
C ILE A 60 -4.49 -14.89 3.95
N LYS A 61 -5.07 -16.03 4.31
CA LYS A 61 -5.53 -16.33 5.68
C LYS A 61 -4.37 -16.55 6.64
N GLU A 62 -3.39 -17.38 6.28
CA GLU A 62 -2.23 -17.68 7.12
C GLU A 62 -1.44 -16.41 7.47
N VAL A 63 -1.29 -15.47 6.54
CA VAL A 63 -0.66 -14.17 6.78
C VAL A 63 -1.40 -13.36 7.84
N ARG A 64 -2.73 -13.36 7.83
CA ARG A 64 -3.53 -12.69 8.88
C ARG A 64 -3.44 -13.41 10.23
N GLU A 65 -3.48 -14.73 10.22
CA GLU A 65 -3.39 -15.55 11.44
C GLU A 65 -2.05 -15.42 12.13
N ILE A 66 -0.95 -15.47 11.38
CA ILE A 66 0.38 -15.28 11.96
C ILE A 66 0.59 -13.85 12.46
N THR A 67 0.02 -12.86 11.76
CA THR A 67 0.00 -11.45 12.20
C THR A 67 -0.71 -11.33 13.55
N ARG A 68 -1.88 -11.92 13.68
CA ARG A 68 -2.67 -11.94 14.92
C ARG A 68 -1.91 -12.65 16.05
N SER A 69 -1.25 -13.76 15.73
CA SER A 69 -0.44 -14.53 16.69
C SER A 69 0.74 -13.70 17.21
N PHE A 70 1.40 -12.93 16.37
CA PHE A 70 2.48 -12.03 16.80
C PHE A 70 1.96 -10.91 17.72
N PHE A 71 0.88 -10.23 17.34
CA PHE A 71 0.36 -9.13 18.16
C PHE A 71 -0.24 -9.58 19.49
N ALA A 72 -0.64 -10.85 19.60
CA ALA A 72 -1.07 -11.45 20.86
C ALA A 72 0.10 -11.76 21.85
N LEU A 73 1.35 -11.62 21.42
CA LEU A 73 2.51 -11.81 22.29
C LEU A 73 2.59 -10.71 23.37
N PRO A 74 3.24 -11.00 24.52
CA PRO A 74 3.58 -9.98 25.49
C PRO A 74 4.37 -8.83 24.86
N THR A 75 4.18 -7.61 25.37
CA THR A 75 4.84 -6.41 24.85
C THR A 75 6.36 -6.54 24.80
N GLU A 76 6.95 -7.21 25.80
CA GLU A 76 8.40 -7.44 25.91
C GLU A 76 8.92 -8.25 24.71
N GLU A 77 8.15 -9.22 24.21
CA GLU A 77 8.51 -10.01 23.04
C GLU A 77 8.44 -9.17 21.75
N LYS A 78 7.39 -8.36 21.61
CA LYS A 78 7.22 -7.46 20.47
C LYS A 78 8.32 -6.39 20.41
N LEU A 79 8.73 -5.87 21.55
CA LEU A 79 9.80 -4.86 21.68
C LEU A 79 11.21 -5.38 21.33
N LYS A 80 11.43 -6.67 21.22
CA LYS A 80 12.72 -7.22 20.75
C LYS A 80 13.07 -6.76 19.33
N ILE A 81 12.06 -6.44 18.54
CA ILE A 81 12.22 -5.91 17.19
C ILE A 81 11.75 -4.44 17.10
N LYS A 82 11.91 -3.67 18.19
CA LYS A 82 11.46 -2.27 18.21
C LYS A 82 12.06 -1.45 17.07
N MET A 83 11.19 -0.71 16.39
CA MET A 83 11.58 0.29 15.40
C MET A 83 12.33 1.45 16.04
N THR A 84 13.41 1.89 15.40
CA THR A 84 14.18 3.08 15.77
C THR A 84 14.78 3.72 14.52
N PRO A 85 15.28 4.98 14.58
CA PRO A 85 16.07 5.55 13.48
C PRO A 85 17.33 4.72 13.16
N LYS A 86 17.93 4.05 14.15
CA LYS A 86 19.10 3.18 13.97
C LYS A 86 18.79 1.89 13.20
N THR A 87 17.54 1.45 13.21
CA THR A 87 17.08 0.28 12.43
C THR A 87 16.60 0.68 11.02
N GLY A 88 16.85 1.91 10.60
CA GLY A 88 16.35 2.46 9.34
C GLY A 88 14.81 2.52 9.32
N TYR A 89 14.18 2.81 10.45
CA TYR A 89 12.72 2.84 10.65
C TYR A 89 12.04 1.51 10.32
N ARG A 90 12.71 0.38 10.58
CA ARG A 90 12.16 -0.97 10.45
C ARG A 90 11.88 -1.57 11.80
N GLY A 91 10.82 -2.37 11.89
CA GLY A 91 10.46 -3.11 13.10
C GLY A 91 9.12 -2.69 13.70
N TYR A 92 8.94 -3.04 14.96
CA TYR A 92 7.69 -2.90 15.70
C TYR A 92 7.51 -1.50 16.30
N GLN A 93 6.28 -1.01 16.22
CA GLN A 93 5.80 0.23 16.82
C GLN A 93 4.62 -0.08 17.75
N ASN A 94 4.61 0.53 18.94
CA ASN A 94 3.46 0.47 19.84
C ASN A 94 2.28 1.30 19.33
N VAL A 95 1.12 1.04 19.93
CA VAL A 95 -0.08 1.87 19.71
C VAL A 95 0.23 3.33 20.01
N GLY A 96 -0.15 4.22 19.07
CA GLY A 96 0.03 5.66 19.20
C GLY A 96 1.43 6.20 18.94
N GLU A 97 2.41 5.35 18.57
CA GLU A 97 3.75 5.82 18.16
C GLU A 97 3.76 6.36 16.72
N ASN A 98 2.84 5.88 15.88
CA ASN A 98 2.65 6.46 14.55
C ASN A 98 1.74 7.68 14.60
N ILE A 99 2.04 8.68 13.75
CA ILE A 99 1.32 9.96 13.75
C ILE A 99 0.87 10.32 12.35
N THR A 100 -0.42 10.55 12.20
CA THR A 100 -1.00 11.09 10.97
C THR A 100 -1.52 12.51 11.22
N LYS A 101 -0.96 13.48 10.49
CA LYS A 101 -1.32 14.91 10.61
C LYS A 101 -1.31 15.43 12.05
N GLY A 102 -0.28 15.04 12.82
CA GLY A 102 -0.07 15.50 14.19
C GLY A 102 -0.94 14.81 15.27
N LYS A 103 -1.67 13.75 14.91
CA LYS A 103 -2.49 12.96 15.85
C LYS A 103 -1.99 11.52 15.89
N PRO A 104 -1.90 10.91 17.10
CA PRO A 104 -1.56 9.49 17.23
C PRO A 104 -2.58 8.60 16.54
N ASP A 105 -2.09 7.57 15.87
CA ASP A 105 -2.89 6.50 15.27
C ASP A 105 -3.04 5.35 16.27
N MET A 106 -4.26 4.87 16.46
CA MET A 106 -4.55 3.79 17.42
C MET A 106 -4.33 2.43 16.77
N HIS A 107 -3.12 2.16 16.38
CA HIS A 107 -2.67 0.85 15.92
C HIS A 107 -1.24 0.57 16.40
N GLU A 108 -0.89 -0.70 16.44
CA GLU A 108 0.47 -1.20 16.51
C GLU A 108 0.86 -1.79 15.15
N ALA A 109 2.15 -1.75 14.79
CA ALA A 109 2.57 -2.19 13.47
C ALA A 109 3.99 -2.78 13.47
N ILE A 110 4.29 -3.60 12.45
CA ILE A 110 5.66 -3.90 12.01
C ILE A 110 5.83 -3.28 10.63
N ASP A 111 6.82 -2.43 10.47
CA ASP A 111 7.19 -1.88 9.17
C ASP A 111 8.43 -2.60 8.63
N CYS A 112 8.29 -3.14 7.42
CA CYS A 112 9.35 -3.75 6.63
C CYS A 112 9.49 -2.99 5.32
N TYR A 113 10.72 -2.79 4.90
CA TYR A 113 11.05 -2.14 3.63
C TYR A 113 11.93 -3.06 2.80
N ARG A 114 12.02 -2.80 1.51
CA ARG A 114 13.10 -3.38 0.73
C ARG A 114 14.45 -3.07 1.41
N PRO A 115 15.29 -4.08 1.69
CA PRO A 115 16.60 -3.84 2.28
C PRO A 115 17.43 -2.89 1.44
N ILE A 116 18.11 -1.94 2.09
CA ILE A 116 19.06 -1.01 1.47
C ILE A 116 20.43 -1.26 2.08
N LEU A 117 21.40 -1.57 1.22
CA LEU A 117 22.78 -1.76 1.66
C LEU A 117 23.43 -0.42 2.00
N PRO A 118 24.36 -0.38 2.97
CA PRO A 118 25.09 0.83 3.29
C PRO A 118 25.73 1.48 2.06
N GLY A 119 25.41 2.76 1.81
CA GLY A 119 25.91 3.53 0.68
C GLY A 119 25.29 3.22 -0.68
N GLN A 120 24.29 2.33 -0.78
CA GLN A 120 23.68 1.91 -2.07
C GLN A 120 23.10 3.09 -2.86
N TYR A 121 22.52 4.08 -2.17
CA TYR A 121 21.95 5.30 -2.78
C TYR A 121 22.58 6.58 -2.20
N GLY A 122 23.81 6.47 -1.64
CA GLY A 122 24.50 7.61 -1.03
C GLY A 122 23.70 8.25 0.10
N ASP A 123 23.74 9.57 0.20
CA ASP A 123 23.04 10.32 1.25
C ASP A 123 21.51 10.22 1.17
N LEU A 124 20.98 9.95 -0.03
CA LEU A 124 19.54 9.86 -0.27
C LEU A 124 18.86 8.82 0.63
N ALA A 125 19.47 7.64 0.78
CA ALA A 125 18.88 6.54 1.52
C ALA A 125 19.41 6.36 2.95
N LYS A 126 20.35 7.16 3.38
CA LYS A 126 21.08 6.98 4.65
C LYS A 126 20.19 6.76 5.86
N ALA A 127 19.05 7.45 5.91
CA ALA A 127 18.08 7.29 6.99
C ALA A 127 17.32 5.94 6.96
N LEU A 128 17.27 5.27 5.80
CA LEU A 128 16.52 4.03 5.57
C LEU A 128 17.43 2.82 5.30
N GLU A 129 18.75 2.95 5.45
CA GLU A 129 19.68 1.83 5.30
C GLU A 129 19.40 0.76 6.37
N GLY A 130 19.51 -0.50 5.98
CA GLY A 130 19.42 -1.64 6.89
C GLY A 130 18.58 -2.81 6.38
N ASN A 131 18.51 -3.82 7.23
CA ASN A 131 17.71 -5.04 7.02
C ASN A 131 16.46 -5.01 7.88
N ASN A 132 15.42 -5.75 7.45
CA ASN A 132 14.21 -5.89 8.22
C ASN A 132 14.45 -6.65 9.52
N LEU A 133 13.73 -6.24 10.56
CA LEU A 133 13.70 -6.94 11.84
C LEU A 133 12.51 -7.90 11.83
N TRP A 134 12.80 -9.20 11.97
CA TRP A 134 11.79 -10.23 12.01
C TRP A 134 11.68 -10.81 13.42
N PRO A 135 10.45 -11.08 13.92
CA PRO A 135 10.29 -11.74 15.21
C PRO A 135 10.75 -13.19 15.15
N GLU A 136 11.28 -13.69 16.27
CA GLU A 136 11.63 -15.11 16.43
C GLU A 136 10.38 -15.98 16.69
N THR A 137 9.33 -15.37 17.23
CA THR A 137 8.03 -16.01 17.53
C THR A 137 6.91 -15.23 16.87
N PRO A 138 6.03 -15.86 16.08
CA PRO A 138 6.07 -17.29 15.64
C PRO A 138 7.28 -17.59 14.73
N SER A 139 7.85 -18.80 14.84
CA SER A 139 9.13 -19.15 14.18
C SER A 139 9.07 -19.14 12.63
N ASN A 140 7.89 -19.33 12.04
CA ASN A 140 7.66 -19.27 10.58
C ASN A 140 7.29 -17.89 10.07
N PHE A 141 7.25 -16.85 10.93
CA PHE A 141 6.78 -15.50 10.56
C PHE A 141 7.54 -14.94 9.37
N LYS A 142 8.86 -14.93 9.44
CA LYS A 142 9.72 -14.40 8.36
C LYS A 142 9.47 -15.13 7.04
N ALA A 143 9.54 -16.46 7.05
CA ALA A 143 9.41 -17.26 5.83
C ALA A 143 8.06 -17.03 5.15
N LEU A 144 6.96 -17.06 5.91
CA LEU A 144 5.62 -16.81 5.39
C LEU A 144 5.48 -15.41 4.79
N MET A 145 6.02 -14.38 5.46
CA MET A 145 5.96 -13.01 4.96
C MET A 145 6.83 -12.80 3.71
N GLU A 146 7.98 -13.45 3.60
CA GLU A 146 8.83 -13.40 2.40
C GLU A 146 8.16 -14.09 1.19
N ASP A 147 7.51 -15.24 1.40
CA ASP A 147 6.72 -15.91 0.37
C ASP A 147 5.53 -15.05 -0.08
N TYR A 148 4.81 -14.47 0.88
CA TYR A 148 3.72 -13.54 0.60
C TYR A 148 4.19 -12.31 -0.18
N LEU A 149 5.30 -11.68 0.22
CA LEU A 149 5.91 -10.54 -0.46
C LEU A 149 6.21 -10.85 -1.93
N SER A 150 6.72 -12.04 -2.22
CA SER A 150 7.00 -12.45 -3.60
C SER A 150 5.73 -12.48 -4.46
N LEU A 151 4.65 -13.04 -3.92
CA LEU A 151 3.36 -13.16 -4.60
C LEU A 151 2.70 -11.80 -4.84
N VAL A 152 2.63 -10.94 -3.82
CA VAL A 152 1.98 -9.63 -3.95
C VAL A 152 2.79 -8.65 -4.78
N LYS A 153 4.12 -8.77 -4.79
CA LYS A 153 5.01 -8.00 -5.69
C LYS A 153 4.72 -8.35 -7.16
N ASP A 154 4.66 -9.64 -7.50
CA ASP A 154 4.35 -10.09 -8.85
C ASP A 154 2.92 -9.69 -9.27
N LEU A 155 1.94 -9.84 -8.37
CA LEU A 155 0.58 -9.39 -8.60
C LEU A 155 0.51 -7.89 -8.87
N SER A 156 1.20 -7.08 -8.07
CA SER A 156 1.22 -5.62 -8.25
C SER A 156 1.82 -5.22 -9.58
N ARG A 157 2.91 -5.88 -10.02
CA ARG A 157 3.50 -5.67 -11.34
C ARG A 157 2.49 -5.96 -12.46
N LYS A 158 1.71 -7.04 -12.35
CA LYS A 158 0.66 -7.39 -13.31
C LYS A 158 -0.44 -6.33 -13.38
N ILE A 159 -0.90 -5.84 -12.24
CA ILE A 159 -1.90 -4.76 -12.17
C ILE A 159 -1.33 -3.48 -12.78
N MET A 160 -0.08 -3.12 -12.49
CA MET A 160 0.56 -1.92 -13.05
C MET A 160 0.72 -1.99 -14.56
N ARG A 161 0.96 -3.17 -15.15
CA ARG A 161 0.92 -3.37 -16.60
C ARG A 161 -0.48 -3.09 -17.19
N GLY A 162 -1.54 -3.53 -16.49
CA GLY A 162 -2.91 -3.20 -16.86
C GLY A 162 -3.18 -1.69 -16.77
N ILE A 163 -2.67 -1.02 -15.74
CA ILE A 163 -2.77 0.43 -15.56
C ILE A 163 -1.98 1.19 -16.66
N ALA A 164 -0.82 0.69 -17.08
CA ALA A 164 -0.08 1.27 -18.21
C ALA A 164 -0.92 1.28 -19.48
N LEU A 165 -1.54 0.14 -19.83
CA LEU A 165 -2.46 0.04 -20.97
C LEU A 165 -3.67 0.98 -20.82
N ALA A 166 -4.24 1.12 -19.63
CA ALA A 166 -5.35 2.00 -19.33
C ALA A 166 -5.01 3.49 -19.56
N LEU A 167 -3.75 3.86 -19.28
CA LEU A 167 -3.22 5.19 -19.59
C LEU A 167 -2.87 5.38 -21.08
N GLY A 168 -2.94 4.32 -21.88
CA GLY A 168 -2.55 4.35 -23.29
C GLY A 168 -1.04 4.29 -23.50
N ALA A 169 -0.30 3.85 -22.50
CA ALA A 169 1.14 3.64 -22.55
C ALA A 169 1.47 2.20 -23.00
N PRO A 170 2.72 1.93 -23.42
CA PRO A 170 3.22 0.56 -23.57
C PRO A 170 3.02 -0.25 -22.28
N VAL A 171 2.80 -1.55 -22.41
CA VAL A 171 2.52 -2.45 -21.27
C VAL A 171 3.62 -2.44 -20.20
N ASP A 172 4.84 -2.18 -20.59
CA ASP A 172 6.05 -2.12 -19.76
C ASP A 172 6.53 -0.69 -19.44
N ALA A 173 5.69 0.32 -19.71
CA ALA A 173 6.03 1.73 -19.55
C ALA A 173 6.53 2.11 -18.14
N PHE A 174 6.10 1.37 -17.13
CA PHE A 174 6.51 1.59 -15.73
C PHE A 174 7.65 0.67 -15.28
N GLU A 175 8.17 -0.18 -16.15
CA GLU A 175 9.31 -1.06 -15.84
C GLU A 175 10.65 -0.34 -16.12
N GLY A 176 11.77 -1.01 -15.92
CA GLY A 176 13.10 -0.42 -16.10
C GLY A 176 13.44 0.63 -15.06
N ASP A 177 13.85 1.81 -15.50
CA ASP A 177 14.34 2.88 -14.62
C ASP A 177 13.26 3.45 -13.69
N CYS A 178 12.00 3.29 -14.03
CA CYS A 178 10.88 3.79 -13.23
C CYS A 178 10.52 2.87 -12.06
N ALA A 179 10.20 1.60 -12.35
CA ALA A 179 9.76 0.60 -11.36
C ALA A 179 10.16 -0.83 -11.75
N GLY A 180 11.29 -1.03 -12.45
CA GLY A 180 11.82 -2.36 -12.79
C GLY A 180 12.52 -3.01 -11.60
N ASP A 181 13.12 -2.22 -10.74
CA ASP A 181 13.75 -2.61 -9.47
C ASP A 181 13.01 -1.99 -8.28
N VAL A 182 11.72 -2.28 -8.21
CA VAL A 182 10.79 -1.61 -7.30
C VAL A 182 11.24 -1.59 -5.85
N PHE A 183 11.14 -0.42 -5.25
CA PHE A 183 11.09 -0.33 -3.80
C PHE A 183 9.73 -0.84 -3.32
N TRP A 184 9.67 -1.32 -2.10
CA TRP A 184 8.42 -1.78 -1.51
C TRP A 184 8.41 -1.55 0.00
N VAL A 185 7.22 -1.37 0.52
CA VAL A 185 6.94 -1.34 1.95
C VAL A 185 5.91 -2.42 2.26
N LEU A 186 6.13 -3.17 3.34
CA LEU A 186 5.13 -4.06 3.91
C LEU A 186 4.81 -3.57 5.31
N ARG A 187 3.58 -3.16 5.52
CA ARG A 187 3.08 -2.72 6.81
C ARG A 187 2.10 -3.75 7.37
N ILE A 188 2.50 -4.40 8.45
CA ILE A 188 1.75 -5.42 9.17
C ILE A 188 1.12 -4.73 10.37
N ILE A 189 -0.23 -4.66 10.43
CA ILE A 189 -0.92 -3.73 11.32
C ILE A 189 -1.94 -4.45 12.17
N GLY A 190 -1.92 -4.15 13.48
CA GLY A 190 -2.91 -4.57 14.45
C GLY A 190 -3.66 -3.36 15.01
N TYR A 191 -4.98 -3.42 15.01
CA TYR A 191 -5.85 -2.37 15.55
C TYR A 191 -6.54 -2.91 16.81
N PRO A 192 -6.11 -2.50 18.01
CA PRO A 192 -6.69 -2.96 19.26
C PRO A 192 -8.14 -2.49 19.40
N VAL A 193 -8.84 -3.16 20.28
CA VAL A 193 -10.18 -2.73 20.69
C VAL A 193 -10.06 -1.43 21.48
N SER A 194 -10.97 -0.49 21.26
CA SER A 194 -10.92 0.82 21.94
C SER A 194 -10.96 0.71 23.47
N THR A 195 -11.56 -0.37 24.02
CA THR A 195 -11.58 -0.63 25.46
C THR A 195 -10.22 -0.99 26.05
N ASP A 196 -9.30 -1.48 25.25
CA ASP A 196 -7.94 -1.87 25.69
C ASP A 196 -6.99 -0.66 25.74
N ILE A 197 -7.49 0.51 25.32
CA ILE A 197 -6.75 1.78 25.33
C ILE A 197 -7.23 2.62 26.52
N PRO A 198 -6.31 3.29 27.27
CA PRO A 198 -6.67 4.19 28.34
C PRO A 198 -7.71 5.23 27.90
N GLU A 199 -8.72 5.50 28.72
CA GLU A 199 -9.85 6.38 28.36
C GLU A 199 -9.41 7.78 27.90
N SER A 200 -8.34 8.31 28.49
CA SER A 200 -7.74 9.59 28.13
C SER A 200 -7.11 9.64 26.72
N GLU A 201 -6.81 8.46 26.15
CA GLU A 201 -6.15 8.32 24.85
C GLU A 201 -7.06 7.71 23.80
N ARG A 202 -8.28 7.32 24.18
CA ARG A 202 -9.24 6.66 23.28
C ARG A 202 -9.63 7.55 22.11
N THR A 203 -9.50 6.99 20.92
CA THR A 203 -10.11 7.51 19.70
C THR A 203 -10.46 6.33 18.81
N ASP A 204 -11.51 6.48 18.01
CA ASP A 204 -11.89 5.47 17.02
C ASP A 204 -10.98 5.48 15.80
N ILE A 205 -10.00 6.38 15.72
CA ILE A 205 -9.12 6.52 14.58
C ILE A 205 -7.96 5.54 14.71
N GLY A 206 -8.06 4.42 14.04
CA GLY A 206 -6.97 3.44 13.91
C GLY A 206 -5.83 3.96 13.02
N CYS A 207 -6.17 4.66 11.94
CA CYS A 207 -5.22 5.38 11.08
C CYS A 207 -5.91 6.64 10.54
N GLY A 208 -5.27 7.79 10.69
CA GLY A 208 -5.79 9.08 10.25
C GLY A 208 -5.95 9.19 8.73
N ALA A 209 -6.74 10.16 8.26
CA ALA A 209 -7.01 10.35 6.84
C ALA A 209 -5.75 10.79 6.06
N HIS A 210 -5.35 10.01 5.07
CA HIS A 210 -4.15 10.19 4.24
C HIS A 210 -4.35 9.68 2.81
N THR A 211 -3.38 9.93 1.96
CA THR A 211 -3.15 9.23 0.68
C THR A 211 -1.85 8.45 0.78
N ASP A 212 -1.70 7.39 -0.01
CA ASP A 212 -0.47 6.61 -0.09
C ASP A 212 0.58 7.28 -0.96
N TYR A 213 1.85 7.05 -0.66
CA TYR A 213 2.95 7.81 -1.24
C TYR A 213 3.36 7.33 -2.64
N GLY A 214 3.17 6.05 -2.94
CA GLY A 214 3.75 5.40 -4.10
C GLY A 214 2.81 5.22 -5.29
N LEU A 215 2.82 4.03 -5.86
CA LEU A 215 2.11 3.70 -7.08
C LEU A 215 0.81 2.97 -6.83
N LEU A 216 0.90 1.83 -6.12
CA LEU A 216 -0.20 0.91 -5.90
C LEU A 216 -0.09 0.25 -4.53
N THR A 217 -1.17 0.24 -3.78
CA THR A 217 -1.27 -0.47 -2.50
C THR A 217 -2.20 -1.66 -2.64
N LEU A 218 -1.82 -2.81 -2.06
CA LEU A 218 -2.65 -3.99 -1.92
C LEU A 218 -2.88 -4.27 -0.44
N VAL A 219 -4.12 -4.28 0.00
CA VAL A 219 -4.48 -4.51 1.41
C VAL A 219 -5.14 -5.88 1.57
N ASN A 220 -4.47 -6.77 2.29
CA ASN A 220 -5.05 -7.98 2.86
C ASN A 220 -5.65 -7.62 4.22
N GLN A 221 -6.97 -7.47 4.30
CA GLN A 221 -7.69 -7.10 5.53
C GLN A 221 -8.52 -8.27 6.07
N ASP A 222 -8.86 -8.20 7.35
CA ASP A 222 -9.80 -9.16 7.96
C ASP A 222 -11.10 -9.28 7.17
N ASP A 223 -11.63 -10.51 7.05
CA ASP A 223 -12.81 -10.80 6.22
C ASP A 223 -14.12 -10.28 6.82
N GLU A 224 -14.19 -10.01 8.14
CA GLU A 224 -15.45 -9.73 8.84
C GLU A 224 -15.50 -8.35 9.53
N ILE A 225 -14.37 -7.60 9.53
CA ILE A 225 -14.27 -6.34 10.28
C ILE A 225 -14.22 -5.15 9.34
N GLN A 226 -15.32 -4.41 9.26
CA GLN A 226 -15.39 -3.15 8.51
C GLN A 226 -14.68 -2.05 9.30
N ALA A 227 -13.62 -1.48 8.72
CA ALA A 227 -12.86 -0.42 9.36
C ALA A 227 -12.20 0.55 8.36
N LEU A 228 -11.86 0.08 7.16
CA LEU A 228 -11.30 0.93 6.10
C LEU A 228 -12.41 1.76 5.45
N GLU A 229 -12.25 3.07 5.47
CA GLU A 229 -13.16 4.04 4.86
C GLU A 229 -12.43 4.88 3.81
N VAL A 230 -13.08 5.10 2.69
CA VAL A 230 -12.59 5.87 1.54
C VAL A 230 -13.49 7.07 1.33
N GLN A 231 -12.91 8.26 1.15
CA GLN A 231 -13.69 9.49 1.00
C GLN A 231 -14.04 9.74 -0.47
N ASN A 232 -15.32 9.82 -0.79
CA ASN A 232 -15.74 10.21 -2.13
C ASN A 232 -15.61 11.73 -2.37
N ARG A 233 -15.88 12.20 -3.56
CA ARG A 233 -15.72 13.62 -3.94
C ARG A 233 -16.61 14.57 -3.14
N SER A 234 -17.79 14.14 -2.73
CA SER A 234 -18.69 14.95 -1.87
C SER A 234 -18.24 14.99 -0.39
N GLY A 235 -17.15 14.31 -0.04
CA GLY A 235 -16.63 14.26 1.32
C GLY A 235 -17.24 13.18 2.20
N GLU A 236 -18.11 12.31 1.66
CA GLU A 236 -18.70 11.20 2.39
C GLU A 236 -17.70 10.05 2.51
N TRP A 237 -17.68 9.40 3.67
CA TRP A 237 -16.87 8.21 3.92
C TRP A 237 -17.64 6.95 3.52
N VAL A 238 -17.08 6.18 2.60
CA VAL A 238 -17.62 4.91 2.11
C VAL A 238 -16.76 3.77 2.63
N TYR A 239 -17.36 2.77 3.25
CA TYR A 239 -16.62 1.60 3.73
C TYR A 239 -16.09 0.75 2.57
N ALA A 240 -14.80 0.38 2.66
CA ALA A 240 -14.25 -0.74 1.91
C ALA A 240 -14.64 -2.05 2.62
N VAL A 241 -15.87 -2.49 2.37
CA VAL A 241 -16.43 -3.69 3.01
C VAL A 241 -15.56 -4.90 2.69
N PRO A 242 -15.11 -5.67 3.69
CA PRO A 242 -14.30 -6.85 3.42
C PRO A 242 -15.02 -7.85 2.51
N LEU A 243 -14.30 -8.31 1.49
CA LEU A 243 -14.76 -9.33 0.57
C LEU A 243 -13.75 -10.49 0.59
N PRO A 244 -14.13 -11.68 1.12
CA PRO A 244 -13.23 -12.82 1.18
C PRO A 244 -12.65 -13.19 -0.19
N GLY A 245 -11.36 -13.56 -0.22
CA GLY A 245 -10.65 -13.92 -1.45
C GLY A 245 -10.35 -12.74 -2.37
N THR A 246 -10.34 -11.49 -1.85
CA THR A 246 -9.96 -10.30 -2.61
C THR A 246 -8.87 -9.49 -1.88
N PHE A 247 -8.14 -8.68 -2.65
CA PHE A 247 -7.40 -7.54 -2.11
C PHE A 247 -8.18 -6.26 -2.34
N VAL A 248 -8.12 -5.34 -1.39
CA VAL A 248 -8.45 -3.93 -1.64
C VAL A 248 -7.21 -3.28 -2.21
N CYS A 249 -7.36 -2.61 -3.35
CA CYS A 249 -6.29 -1.90 -4.01
C CYS A 249 -6.59 -0.41 -4.08
N ASN A 250 -5.55 0.42 -3.96
CA ASN A 250 -5.64 1.85 -4.21
C ASN A 250 -4.38 2.40 -4.87
N ILE A 251 -4.55 3.49 -5.59
CA ILE A 251 -3.45 4.22 -6.23
C ILE A 251 -2.88 5.28 -5.28
N GLY A 252 -1.59 5.58 -5.47
CA GLY A 252 -0.86 6.53 -4.65
C GLY A 252 -0.39 7.79 -5.38
N ASP A 253 0.31 8.67 -4.64
CA ASP A 253 0.74 10.01 -5.08
C ASP A 253 1.66 9.96 -6.31
N MET A 254 2.56 8.97 -6.42
CA MET A 254 3.46 8.85 -7.57
C MET A 254 2.71 8.51 -8.86
N LEU A 255 1.65 7.71 -8.78
CA LEU A 255 0.83 7.41 -9.97
C LEU A 255 0.04 8.64 -10.44
N LYS A 256 -0.33 9.55 -9.52
CA LYS A 256 -0.89 10.86 -9.89
C LYS A 256 0.09 11.66 -10.74
N VAL A 257 1.35 11.74 -10.32
CA VAL A 257 2.39 12.44 -11.08
C VAL A 257 2.57 11.80 -12.45
N TRP A 258 2.79 10.50 -12.52
CA TRP A 258 2.97 9.78 -13.79
C TRP A 258 1.80 9.94 -14.74
N SER A 259 0.58 9.87 -14.22
CA SER A 259 -0.63 10.05 -15.03
C SER A 259 -0.93 11.50 -15.40
N ASN A 260 -0.09 12.46 -15.03
CA ASN A 260 -0.32 13.89 -15.19
C ASN A 260 -1.68 14.34 -14.64
N GLY A 261 -2.13 13.73 -13.53
CA GLY A 261 -3.40 14.01 -12.87
C GLY A 261 -4.63 13.44 -13.58
N ILE A 262 -4.46 12.44 -14.47
CA ILE A 262 -5.60 11.66 -14.98
C ILE A 262 -6.19 10.83 -13.83
N TYR A 263 -5.33 10.27 -12.99
CA TYR A 263 -5.68 9.53 -11.78
C TYR A 263 -5.34 10.36 -10.54
N GLU A 264 -6.24 10.36 -9.57
CA GLU A 264 -6.06 11.08 -8.30
C GLU A 264 -6.12 10.07 -7.15
N PRO A 265 -5.12 10.05 -6.26
CA PRO A 265 -5.18 9.23 -5.05
C PRO A 265 -6.31 9.72 -4.15
N THR A 266 -6.97 8.80 -3.48
CA THR A 266 -8.17 9.09 -2.71
C THR A 266 -7.88 9.02 -1.22
N LEU A 267 -8.34 10.03 -0.47
CA LEU A 267 -8.24 10.03 0.98
C LEU A 267 -8.93 8.81 1.57
N HIS A 268 -8.22 8.13 2.45
CA HIS A 268 -8.75 7.00 3.19
C HIS A 268 -8.26 6.99 4.63
N ARG A 269 -9.00 6.30 5.50
CA ARG A 269 -8.70 6.19 6.92
C ARG A 269 -9.14 4.83 7.45
N VAL A 270 -8.67 4.48 8.64
CA VAL A 270 -9.16 3.31 9.37
C VAL A 270 -9.82 3.76 10.66
N THR A 271 -11.08 3.33 10.87
CA THR A 271 -11.80 3.56 12.11
C THR A 271 -12.20 2.20 12.70
N ASN A 272 -11.64 1.85 13.86
CA ASN A 272 -11.99 0.58 14.52
C ASN A 272 -13.05 0.82 15.60
N LYS A 273 -14.32 0.72 15.20
CA LYS A 273 -15.49 0.86 16.09
C LYS A 273 -16.05 -0.47 16.58
N THR A 274 -15.37 -1.56 16.25
CA THR A 274 -15.83 -2.92 16.60
C THR A 274 -15.21 -3.38 17.92
N PRO A 275 -15.85 -4.33 18.63
CA PRO A 275 -15.27 -4.94 19.83
C PRO A 275 -14.24 -6.03 19.52
N PHE A 276 -13.68 -6.05 18.31
CA PHE A 276 -12.75 -7.07 17.86
C PHE A 276 -11.41 -6.46 17.47
N TYR A 277 -10.34 -7.18 17.81
CA TYR A 277 -9.00 -6.85 17.36
C TYR A 277 -8.88 -7.13 15.85
N ARG A 278 -8.67 -6.08 15.05
CA ARG A 278 -8.54 -6.19 13.59
C ARG A 278 -7.07 -6.29 13.19
N VAL A 279 -6.79 -7.09 12.18
CA VAL A 279 -5.48 -7.10 11.51
C VAL A 279 -5.61 -6.74 10.04
N SER A 280 -4.57 -6.14 9.50
CA SER A 280 -4.40 -5.96 8.05
C SER A 280 -2.92 -5.98 7.68
N VAL A 281 -2.63 -6.43 6.47
CA VAL A 281 -1.29 -6.43 5.91
C VAL A 281 -1.33 -5.66 4.61
N ALA A 282 -0.73 -4.48 4.60
CA ALA A 282 -0.69 -3.58 3.46
C ALA A 282 0.68 -3.70 2.78
N TYR A 283 0.66 -4.01 1.49
CA TYR A 283 1.82 -4.03 0.63
C TYR A 283 1.77 -2.81 -0.29
N PHE A 284 2.83 -2.01 -0.28
CA PHE A 284 2.98 -0.83 -1.10
C PHE A 284 4.01 -1.13 -2.20
N TYR A 285 3.54 -1.09 -3.43
CA TYR A 285 4.35 -1.20 -4.63
C TYR A 285 4.77 0.20 -5.07
N GLU A 286 6.07 0.44 -5.03
CA GLU A 286 6.64 1.77 -5.20
C GLU A 286 7.42 1.89 -6.51
N SER A 287 7.97 3.05 -6.78
CA SER A 287 8.97 3.24 -7.84
C SER A 287 10.32 2.63 -7.43
N ASN A 288 11.31 2.61 -8.33
CA ASN A 288 12.70 2.46 -7.92
C ASN A 288 13.05 3.57 -6.92
N PHE A 289 13.90 3.28 -5.96
CA PHE A 289 14.16 4.21 -4.85
C PHE A 289 14.70 5.57 -5.31
N ASP A 290 15.58 5.55 -6.31
CA ASP A 290 16.23 6.72 -6.90
C ASP A 290 15.56 7.22 -8.19
N ALA A 291 14.39 6.65 -8.56
CA ALA A 291 13.66 7.06 -9.75
C ALA A 291 13.20 8.52 -9.66
N CYS A 292 13.45 9.25 -10.73
CA CYS A 292 12.86 10.56 -10.96
C CYS A 292 11.49 10.37 -11.62
N ILE A 293 10.44 10.67 -10.88
CA ILE A 293 9.05 10.53 -11.32
C ILE A 293 8.63 11.78 -12.05
N GLU A 294 8.22 11.62 -13.31
CA GLU A 294 7.75 12.71 -14.16
C GLU A 294 6.51 12.26 -14.97
N PRO A 295 5.67 13.20 -15.42
CA PRO A 295 4.49 12.84 -16.22
C PRO A 295 4.85 12.11 -17.49
N VAL A 296 4.17 10.98 -17.75
CA VAL A 296 4.37 10.17 -18.96
C VAL A 296 3.83 10.92 -20.19
N GLU A 297 4.57 10.90 -21.30
CA GLU A 297 4.27 11.66 -22.52
C GLU A 297 2.82 11.46 -23.03
N CYS A 298 2.34 10.21 -23.12
CA CYS A 298 0.96 9.96 -23.55
C CYS A 298 -0.09 10.57 -22.61
N CYS A 299 0.21 10.67 -21.32
CA CYS A 299 -0.65 11.31 -20.34
C CYS A 299 -0.63 12.83 -20.46
N MET A 300 0.54 13.43 -20.71
CA MET A 300 0.65 14.86 -21.00
C MET A 300 -0.17 15.24 -22.23
N GLN A 301 -0.04 14.49 -23.32
CA GLN A 301 -0.82 14.74 -24.56
C GLN A 301 -2.32 14.68 -24.29
N ARG A 302 -2.80 13.74 -23.48
CA ARG A 302 -4.23 13.63 -23.12
C ARG A 302 -4.73 14.74 -22.20
N THR A 303 -3.83 15.50 -21.56
CA THR A 303 -4.17 16.51 -20.55
C THR A 303 -3.80 17.94 -20.94
N GLY A 304 -3.55 18.18 -22.21
CA GLY A 304 -3.31 19.51 -22.79
C GLY A 304 -1.85 19.78 -23.20
N GLY A 305 -0.99 18.75 -23.24
CA GLY A 305 0.37 18.83 -23.77
C GLY A 305 1.42 19.45 -22.82
N ILE A 306 1.07 19.69 -21.56
CA ILE A 306 1.94 20.32 -20.57
C ILE A 306 2.02 19.47 -19.33
N ALA A 307 3.24 19.31 -18.76
CA ALA A 307 3.44 18.70 -17.45
C ALA A 307 2.77 19.56 -16.36
N LYS A 308 1.92 18.97 -15.54
CA LYS A 308 1.20 19.62 -14.44
C LYS A 308 1.93 19.52 -13.12
N TYR A 309 2.90 18.64 -13.03
CA TYR A 309 3.67 18.34 -11.82
C TYR A 309 5.16 18.45 -12.08
N ASP A 310 5.88 18.94 -11.09
CA ASP A 310 7.33 18.92 -11.09
C ASP A 310 7.85 17.50 -10.90
N ASN A 311 9.07 17.26 -11.33
CA ASN A 311 9.75 15.99 -11.14
C ASN A 311 9.98 15.72 -9.65
N ILE A 312 9.77 14.49 -9.22
CA ILE A 312 9.90 14.05 -7.83
C ILE A 312 10.85 12.85 -7.78
N VAL A 313 11.92 12.93 -7.01
CA VAL A 313 12.73 11.75 -6.68
C VAL A 313 11.99 10.97 -5.58
N TYR A 314 11.59 9.74 -5.89
CA TYR A 314 10.75 8.94 -4.98
C TYR A 314 11.38 8.78 -3.59
N GLY A 315 12.68 8.44 -3.53
CA GLY A 315 13.41 8.28 -2.26
C GLY A 315 13.41 9.52 -1.38
N GLU A 316 13.56 10.73 -1.98
CA GLU A 316 13.47 12.00 -1.23
C GLU A 316 12.07 12.17 -0.62
N HIS A 317 11.04 11.89 -1.41
CA HIS A 317 9.66 11.97 -0.95
C HIS A 317 9.40 10.99 0.21
N LEU A 318 9.83 9.73 0.06
CA LEU A 318 9.64 8.70 1.10
C LEU A 318 10.40 9.05 2.39
N VAL A 319 11.69 9.39 2.30
CA VAL A 319 12.52 9.73 3.48
C VAL A 319 11.89 10.89 4.26
N LYS A 320 11.47 11.94 3.56
CA LYS A 320 10.78 13.08 4.19
C LYS A 320 9.50 12.66 4.90
N LYS A 321 8.70 11.78 4.29
CA LYS A 321 7.46 11.27 4.88
C LYS A 321 7.73 10.42 6.12
N VAL A 322 8.66 9.46 6.03
CA VAL A 322 9.03 8.60 7.15
C VAL A 322 9.50 9.44 8.34
N GLN A 323 10.40 10.41 8.13
CA GLN A 323 10.90 11.27 9.20
C GLN A 323 9.82 12.13 9.86
N THR A 324 8.75 12.48 9.16
CA THR A 324 7.65 13.29 9.71
C THR A 324 6.54 12.47 10.37
N ASN A 325 6.46 11.16 10.11
CA ASN A 325 5.40 10.29 10.65
C ASN A 325 5.72 9.73 12.04
N PHE A 326 6.90 9.98 12.57
CA PHE A 326 7.32 9.48 13.88
C PHE A 326 7.60 10.61 14.85
N VAL A 327 7.21 10.44 16.10
CA VAL A 327 7.48 11.44 17.16
C VAL A 327 8.95 11.39 17.55
N GLU A 328 9.68 12.47 17.30
CA GLU A 328 11.02 12.62 17.88
C GLU A 328 10.93 12.57 19.40
N GLY A 329 11.67 11.64 20.02
CA GLY A 329 11.83 11.56 21.48
C GLY A 329 11.03 10.48 22.22
N ARG A 330 10.28 9.62 21.54
CA ARG A 330 9.66 8.43 22.14
C ARG A 330 10.42 7.11 21.89
N TYR A 331 11.71 7.20 21.55
CA TYR A 331 12.57 6.04 21.28
C TYR A 331 13.46 5.67 22.46
#